data_b33b93a37c842dd7e5fd3b8404131536
#
_entry.id   b33b93a37c842dd7e5fd3b8404131536
#
_cell.length_a   1.000
_cell.length_b   1.000
_cell.length_c   1.000
_cell.angle_alpha   90.00
_cell.angle_beta   90.00
_cell.angle_gamma   90.00
#
_symmetry.space_group_name_H-M   'P 1'
#
loop_
_entity.id
_entity.type
_entity.pdbx_description
1 polymer ?
#
loop_
_entity_poly.entity_id
_entity_poly.type
_entity_poly.pdbx_seq_one_letter_code
_entity_poly.pdbx_strand_id
1 'polypeptide(L)'
;AHVQPRDQDGNRKRQPQHPAQHHPQVGDPAVPVLTAGLDMGWQWFDHRRKNRMSRKEMEDEYKDSEGDPHFKAARRQRAIEIATSQMLADVAKADVVIVNPTHYAVALEWKRGSGRAPVCLAKGTDEVAARIRERAKDNRVPIWSDPPCARAIHATVEIGQEIRREQFAAVAAAIRFAEKMREKARAGW
;
A
#
# COMPACT_ATOMS: atom_id res chain seq x y z
N ALA A 1 -67.22 48.17 -40.53
CA ALA A 1 -68.04 49.35 -40.47
C ALA A 1 -67.84 50.06 -39.14
N HIS A 2 -67.52 51.29 -39.20
CA HIS A 2 -67.66 52.41 -38.26
C HIS A 2 -66.38 52.64 -37.42
N VAL A 3 -65.55 53.56 -37.90
CA VAL A 3 -65.50 55.00 -37.92
C VAL A 3 -65.20 55.62 -36.53
N GLN A 4 -64.02 56.28 -36.51
CA GLN A 4 -63.52 57.28 -35.51
C GLN A 4 -64.51 58.42 -35.24
N PRO A 5 -64.27 59.24 -34.20
CA PRO A 5 -63.37 60.40 -34.41
C PRO A 5 -62.47 60.75 -33.20
N ARG A 6 -61.44 61.42 -33.50
CA ARG A 6 -60.51 62.42 -33.05
C ARG A 6 -61.18 63.49 -32.16
N ASP A 7 -60.44 63.89 -31.13
CA ASP A 7 -60.33 65.34 -30.67
C ASP A 7 -59.17 65.42 -29.67
N GLN A 8 -58.35 66.17 -29.91
CA GLN A 8 -57.56 67.39 -29.85
C GLN A 8 -57.52 68.01 -28.44
N ASP A 9 -56.32 68.52 -28.15
CA ASP A 9 -55.94 69.67 -27.37
C ASP A 9 -55.73 69.57 -25.86
N GLY A 10 -54.52 69.94 -25.49
CA GLY A 10 -54.13 70.25 -24.12
C GLY A 10 -52.63 70.44 -23.89
N ASN A 11 -52.04 71.30 -24.73
CA ASN A 11 -50.67 71.78 -24.49
C ASN A 11 -50.59 72.55 -23.18
N ARG A 12 -50.21 71.92 -22.07
CA ARG A 12 -49.75 72.57 -20.84
C ARG A 12 -48.26 72.40 -20.69
N LYS A 13 -47.51 73.40 -21.02
CA LYS A 13 -46.10 73.60 -20.69
C LYS A 13 -45.92 73.40 -19.17
N ARG A 14 -45.34 72.26 -18.79
CA ARG A 14 -44.82 72.07 -17.44
C ARG A 14 -43.44 72.71 -17.38
N GLN A 15 -43.27 73.65 -16.54
CA GLN A 15 -41.99 74.20 -16.14
C GLN A 15 -41.07 73.13 -15.58
N PRO A 16 -39.76 73.15 -15.88
CA PRO A 16 -38.83 72.30 -15.27
C PRO A 16 -38.67 72.60 -13.79
N GLN A 17 -39.10 71.69 -12.93
CA GLN A 17 -38.77 71.74 -11.54
C GLN A 17 -37.29 71.48 -11.38
N HIS A 18 -36.56 72.43 -10.85
CA HIS A 18 -35.18 72.22 -10.40
C HIS A 18 -35.14 71.09 -9.40
N PRO A 19 -34.26 70.09 -9.60
CA PRO A 19 -34.02 69.07 -8.58
C PRO A 19 -33.39 69.77 -7.37
N ALA A 20 -33.99 69.54 -6.22
CA ALA A 20 -33.43 69.97 -4.95
C ALA A 20 -32.01 69.37 -4.82
N GLN A 21 -31.06 70.25 -4.66
CA GLN A 21 -29.69 69.84 -4.37
C GLN A 21 -29.66 69.18 -2.97
N HIS A 22 -29.62 67.87 -2.92
CA HIS A 22 -29.26 67.14 -1.73
C HIS A 22 -27.78 67.46 -1.44
N HIS A 23 -27.54 68.30 -0.48
CA HIS A 23 -26.25 68.41 0.14
C HIS A 23 -26.01 67.11 0.86
N PRO A 24 -24.92 66.34 0.50
CA PRO A 24 -24.54 65.19 1.31
C PRO A 24 -24.13 65.73 2.68
N GLN A 25 -24.84 65.31 3.71
CA GLN A 25 -24.40 65.50 5.08
C GLN A 25 -23.06 64.70 5.20
N VAL A 26 -21.98 65.46 5.30
CA VAL A 26 -20.67 64.92 5.61
C VAL A 26 -20.77 64.41 7.05
N GLY A 27 -21.13 63.13 7.20
CA GLY A 27 -21.09 62.42 8.49
C GLY A 27 -19.67 62.47 8.99
N ASP A 28 -19.52 62.63 10.27
CA ASP A 28 -18.22 62.66 10.97
C ASP A 28 -17.31 61.49 10.50
N PRO A 29 -16.15 61.75 9.92
CA PRO A 29 -15.27 60.70 9.35
C PRO A 29 -14.81 59.67 10.37
N ALA A 30 -14.97 59.93 11.64
CA ALA A 30 -14.65 59.01 12.73
C ALA A 30 -15.60 57.78 12.78
N VAL A 31 -16.86 57.94 12.39
CA VAL A 31 -17.84 56.83 12.45
C VAL A 31 -17.52 55.68 11.49
N PRO A 32 -17.24 55.94 10.19
CA PRO A 32 -16.91 54.87 9.26
C PRO A 32 -15.58 54.18 9.60
N VAL A 33 -14.61 54.89 10.18
CA VAL A 33 -13.34 54.30 10.60
C VAL A 33 -13.50 53.35 11.80
N LEU A 34 -14.32 53.73 12.77
CA LEU A 34 -14.66 52.90 13.93
C LEU A 34 -15.44 51.66 13.53
N THR A 35 -16.43 51.79 12.65
CA THR A 35 -17.20 50.64 12.16
C THR A 35 -16.35 49.66 11.34
N ALA A 36 -15.46 50.17 10.47
CA ALA A 36 -14.54 49.35 9.71
C ALA A 36 -13.54 48.60 10.62
N GLY A 37 -13.07 49.27 11.68
CA GLY A 37 -12.19 48.61 12.67
C GLY A 37 -12.88 47.47 13.44
N LEU A 38 -14.12 47.66 13.84
CA LEU A 38 -14.92 46.64 14.53
C LEU A 38 -15.27 45.48 13.60
N ASP A 39 -15.61 45.76 12.33
CA ASP A 39 -15.93 44.73 11.35
C ASP A 39 -14.70 43.89 11.00
N MET A 40 -13.54 44.52 10.85
CA MET A 40 -12.25 43.83 10.62
C MET A 40 -11.85 42.97 11.82
N GLY A 41 -12.05 43.48 13.04
CA GLY A 41 -11.83 42.72 14.27
C GLY A 41 -12.76 41.50 14.39
N TRP A 42 -14.03 41.69 14.03
CA TRP A 42 -15.03 40.61 14.04
C TRP A 42 -14.71 39.55 12.96
N GLN A 43 -14.39 39.94 11.74
CA GLN A 43 -14.01 39.06 10.64
C GLN A 43 -12.75 38.28 10.99
N TRP A 44 -11.74 38.91 11.60
CA TRP A 44 -10.51 38.22 12.03
C TRP A 44 -10.80 37.20 13.14
N PHE A 45 -11.66 37.52 14.10
CA PHE A 45 -12.07 36.61 15.17
C PHE A 45 -12.89 35.41 14.63
N ASP A 46 -13.82 35.70 13.72
CA ASP A 46 -14.66 34.66 13.10
C ASP A 46 -13.85 33.74 12.19
N HIS A 47 -12.90 34.31 11.43
CA HIS A 47 -11.94 33.56 10.62
C HIS A 47 -11.08 32.69 11.49
N ARG A 48 -10.56 33.17 12.61
CA ARG A 48 -9.80 32.33 13.57
C ARG A 48 -10.65 31.24 14.20
N ARG A 49 -11.92 31.53 14.47
CA ARG A 49 -12.83 30.56 15.06
C ARG A 49 -13.20 29.46 14.06
N LYS A 50 -13.44 29.79 12.81
CA LYS A 50 -13.74 28.86 11.72
C LYS A 50 -12.53 28.01 11.33
N ASN A 51 -11.34 28.57 11.39
CA ASN A 51 -10.10 27.84 11.07
C ASN A 51 -9.53 27.02 12.24
N ARG A 52 -10.16 26.99 13.39
CA ARG A 52 -9.85 26.02 14.41
C ARG A 52 -10.49 24.70 14.02
N MET A 53 -9.73 23.85 13.37
CA MET A 53 -10.11 22.44 13.15
C MET A 53 -10.63 21.86 14.46
N SER A 54 -11.81 21.28 14.41
CA SER A 54 -12.36 20.58 15.58
C SER A 54 -11.47 19.35 15.85
N ARG A 55 -11.41 18.91 17.11
CA ARG A 55 -10.66 17.68 17.45
C ARG A 55 -11.13 16.48 16.62
N LYS A 56 -12.40 16.44 16.25
CA LYS A 56 -12.96 15.40 15.37
C LYS A 56 -12.41 15.48 13.95
N GLU A 57 -12.35 16.68 13.37
CA GLU A 57 -11.80 16.85 12.01
C GLU A 57 -10.32 16.49 11.97
N MET A 58 -9.56 16.81 13.03
CA MET A 58 -8.16 16.40 13.15
C MET A 58 -8.00 14.88 13.33
N GLU A 59 -8.92 14.22 14.03
CA GLU A 59 -8.93 12.77 14.21
C GLU A 59 -9.35 12.05 12.92
N ASP A 60 -10.27 12.61 12.16
CA ASP A 60 -10.70 12.07 10.88
C ASP A 60 -9.62 12.27 9.80
N GLU A 61 -8.96 13.43 9.78
CA GLU A 61 -7.81 13.68 8.87
C GLU A 61 -6.58 12.83 9.23
N TYR A 62 -6.38 12.56 10.54
CA TYR A 62 -5.34 11.62 11.00
C TYR A 62 -5.66 10.18 10.60
N LYS A 63 -6.93 9.77 10.66
CA LYS A 63 -7.40 8.47 10.19
C LYS A 63 -7.28 8.33 8.66
N ASP A 64 -7.61 9.37 7.92
CA ASP A 64 -7.46 9.39 6.45
C ASP A 64 -5.98 9.41 6.02
N SER A 65 -5.12 10.13 6.74
CA SER A 65 -3.70 10.24 6.46
C SER A 65 -2.91 8.97 6.84
N GLU A 66 -3.27 8.27 7.91
CA GLU A 66 -2.65 6.98 8.30
C GLU A 66 -3.23 5.77 7.55
N GLY A 67 -4.30 5.95 6.80
CA GLY A 67 -5.04 4.89 6.11
C GLY A 67 -5.83 4.02 7.08
N ASP A 68 -7.04 3.66 6.69
CA ASP A 68 -7.91 2.74 7.43
C ASP A 68 -7.11 1.49 7.84
N PRO A 69 -7.16 1.05 9.13
CA PRO A 69 -6.52 -0.18 9.60
C PRO A 69 -6.83 -1.40 8.73
N HIS A 70 -8.02 -1.45 8.13
CA HIS A 70 -8.43 -2.50 7.19
C HIS A 70 -7.61 -2.47 5.89
N PHE A 71 -7.28 -1.28 5.36
CA PHE A 71 -6.43 -1.16 4.17
C PHE A 71 -4.96 -1.51 4.48
N LYS A 72 -4.44 -1.15 5.67
CA LYS A 72 -3.10 -1.57 6.12
C LYS A 72 -3.03 -3.10 6.24
N ALA A 73 -4.03 -3.72 6.86
CA ALA A 73 -4.11 -5.17 6.99
C ALA A 73 -4.21 -5.86 5.61
N ALA A 74 -5.07 -5.36 4.72
CA ALA A 74 -5.22 -5.91 3.37
C ALA A 74 -3.93 -5.76 2.54
N ARG A 75 -3.21 -4.63 2.64
CA ARG A 75 -1.91 -4.43 1.97
C ARG A 75 -0.86 -5.40 2.50
N ARG A 76 -0.80 -5.58 3.83
CA ARG A 76 0.13 -6.53 4.47
C ARG A 76 -0.18 -7.96 4.01
N GLN A 77 -1.43 -8.35 3.98
CA GLN A 77 -1.85 -9.67 3.54
C GLN A 77 -1.44 -9.92 2.08
N ARG A 78 -1.73 -8.99 1.18
CA ARG A 78 -1.30 -9.09 -0.23
C ARG A 78 0.21 -9.14 -0.38
N ALA A 79 0.96 -8.36 0.40
CA ALA A 79 2.42 -8.41 0.36
C ALA A 79 2.96 -9.78 0.79
N ILE A 80 2.37 -10.41 1.83
CA ILE A 80 2.70 -11.77 2.26
C ILE A 80 2.37 -12.80 1.17
N GLU A 81 1.21 -12.68 0.53
CA GLU A 81 0.80 -13.57 -0.56
C GLU A 81 1.74 -13.48 -1.76
N ILE A 82 2.12 -12.27 -2.16
CA ILE A 82 3.07 -12.04 -3.26
C ILE A 82 4.44 -12.63 -2.91
N ALA A 83 4.96 -12.35 -1.70
CA ALA A 83 6.23 -12.86 -1.24
C ALA A 83 6.24 -14.40 -1.18
N THR A 84 5.16 -15.00 -0.68
CA THR A 84 4.99 -16.46 -0.64
C THR A 84 4.93 -17.06 -2.05
N SER A 85 4.21 -16.42 -2.97
CA SER A 85 4.13 -16.87 -4.36
C SER A 85 5.49 -16.82 -5.07
N GLN A 86 6.27 -15.75 -4.87
CA GLN A 86 7.62 -15.64 -5.41
C GLN A 86 8.55 -16.70 -4.81
N MET A 87 8.52 -16.90 -3.50
CA MET A 87 9.28 -17.94 -2.80
C MET A 87 8.96 -19.35 -3.37
N LEU A 88 7.68 -19.65 -3.60
CA LEU A 88 7.27 -20.92 -4.19
C LEU A 88 7.73 -21.07 -5.65
N ALA A 89 7.78 -19.98 -6.41
CA ALA A 89 8.33 -20.01 -7.77
C ALA A 89 9.82 -20.32 -7.78
N ASP A 90 10.57 -19.84 -6.78
CA ASP A 90 12.01 -20.11 -6.66
C ASP A 90 12.34 -21.57 -6.30
N VAL A 91 11.38 -22.35 -5.78
CA VAL A 91 11.56 -23.80 -5.54
C VAL A 91 11.96 -24.55 -6.81
N ALA A 92 11.51 -24.11 -7.98
CA ALA A 92 11.88 -24.71 -9.26
C ALA A 92 13.38 -24.62 -9.57
N LYS A 93 14.09 -23.66 -8.97
CA LYS A 93 15.53 -23.44 -9.14
C LYS A 93 16.36 -24.26 -8.14
N ALA A 94 15.72 -24.89 -7.16
CA ALA A 94 16.40 -25.59 -6.11
C ALA A 94 17.07 -26.88 -6.62
N ASP A 95 18.19 -27.25 -6.00
CA ASP A 95 18.89 -28.50 -6.26
C ASP A 95 18.32 -29.63 -5.44
N VAL A 96 17.85 -29.38 -4.25
CA VAL A 96 17.27 -30.35 -3.34
C VAL A 96 16.27 -29.67 -2.40
N VAL A 97 15.22 -30.38 -2.03
CA VAL A 97 14.33 -30.01 -0.94
C VAL A 97 14.52 -30.96 0.22
N ILE A 98 14.92 -30.45 1.38
CA ILE A 98 15.05 -31.22 2.61
C ILE A 98 13.78 -31.11 3.42
N VAL A 99 13.22 -32.22 3.85
CA VAL A 99 11.94 -32.25 4.53
C VAL A 99 11.99 -32.97 5.89
N ASN A 100 11.17 -32.43 6.81
CA ASN A 100 10.54 -33.25 7.83
C ASN A 100 9.12 -33.56 7.30
N PRO A 101 8.77 -34.84 7.06
CA PRO A 101 7.67 -35.22 6.17
C PRO A 101 6.34 -34.49 6.39
N THR A 102 6.02 -34.11 7.63
CA THR A 102 4.74 -33.47 7.97
C THR A 102 4.84 -31.97 8.25
N HIS A 103 6.00 -31.49 8.73
CA HIS A 103 6.06 -30.15 9.34
C HIS A 103 6.95 -29.15 8.63
N TYR A 104 8.08 -29.56 8.06
CA TYR A 104 9.05 -28.63 7.50
C TYR A 104 9.46 -29.00 6.09
N ALA A 105 9.68 -27.99 5.25
CA ALA A 105 10.34 -28.12 3.98
C ALA A 105 11.27 -26.93 3.76
N VAL A 106 12.48 -27.22 3.27
CA VAL A 106 13.50 -26.22 2.95
C VAL A 106 14.08 -26.54 1.58
N ALA A 107 13.99 -25.60 0.65
CA ALA A 107 14.56 -25.71 -0.70
C ALA A 107 15.93 -25.03 -0.73
N LEU A 108 16.94 -25.73 -1.22
CA LEU A 108 18.33 -25.28 -1.28
C LEU A 108 18.84 -25.27 -2.71
N GLU A 109 19.51 -24.19 -3.10
CA GLU A 109 20.28 -24.08 -4.34
C GLU A 109 21.77 -24.15 -4.03
N TRP A 110 22.51 -24.94 -4.81
CA TRP A 110 23.96 -24.99 -4.72
C TRP A 110 24.61 -24.86 -6.09
N LYS A 111 25.31 -23.75 -6.28
CA LYS A 111 26.10 -23.52 -7.51
C LYS A 111 27.47 -24.14 -7.39
N ARG A 112 27.67 -25.24 -8.08
CA ARG A 112 28.97 -25.88 -8.13
C ARG A 112 30.06 -24.95 -8.64
N GLY A 113 31.21 -25.00 -8.01
CA GLY A 113 32.36 -24.18 -8.42
C GLY A 113 32.34 -22.75 -7.98
N SER A 114 31.28 -22.31 -7.31
CA SER A 114 31.17 -20.93 -6.79
C SER A 114 32.04 -20.68 -5.54
N GLY A 115 32.53 -21.74 -4.89
CA GLY A 115 33.17 -21.64 -3.57
C GLY A 115 32.24 -21.26 -2.44
N ARG A 116 30.92 -21.15 -2.70
CA ARG A 116 29.90 -20.74 -1.75
C ARG A 116 29.15 -21.95 -1.20
N ALA A 117 28.60 -21.77 0.01
CA ALA A 117 27.69 -22.74 0.60
C ALA A 117 26.30 -22.69 -0.10
N PRO A 118 25.51 -23.79 0.02
CA PRO A 118 24.13 -23.78 -0.47
C PRO A 118 23.30 -22.67 0.13
N VAL A 119 22.42 -22.07 -0.68
CA VAL A 119 21.55 -20.95 -0.31
C VAL A 119 20.13 -21.45 -0.12
N CYS A 120 19.45 -20.96 0.91
CA CYS A 120 18.03 -21.24 1.17
C CYS A 120 17.17 -20.39 0.23
N LEU A 121 16.46 -21.02 -0.72
CA LEU A 121 15.54 -20.35 -1.63
C LEU A 121 14.12 -20.26 -1.06
N ALA A 122 13.69 -21.30 -0.35
CA ALA A 122 12.37 -21.36 0.25
C ALA A 122 12.40 -22.18 1.54
N LYS A 123 11.63 -21.74 2.51
CA LYS A 123 11.39 -22.49 3.75
C LYS A 123 9.94 -22.33 4.20
N GLY A 124 9.39 -23.35 4.83
CA GLY A 124 8.02 -23.27 5.34
C GLY A 124 7.67 -24.40 6.29
N THR A 125 6.57 -24.17 7.01
CA THR A 125 5.97 -25.16 7.90
C THR A 125 4.60 -25.57 7.38
N ASP A 126 4.15 -26.73 7.79
CA ASP A 126 2.81 -27.29 7.59
C ASP A 126 2.24 -27.08 6.19
N GLU A 127 1.34 -26.14 5.99
CA GLU A 127 0.71 -25.87 4.69
C GLU A 127 1.72 -25.34 3.66
N VAL A 128 2.58 -24.40 4.07
CA VAL A 128 3.62 -23.85 3.19
C VAL A 128 4.62 -24.95 2.82
N ALA A 129 4.99 -25.82 3.78
CA ALA A 129 5.83 -26.97 3.51
C ALA A 129 5.18 -27.96 2.53
N ALA A 130 3.86 -28.16 2.61
CA ALA A 130 3.13 -28.99 1.65
C ALA A 130 3.22 -28.40 0.23
N ARG A 131 3.01 -27.10 0.08
CA ARG A 131 3.13 -26.39 -1.21
C ARG A 131 4.55 -26.44 -1.78
N ILE A 132 5.57 -26.33 -0.94
CA ILE A 132 6.98 -26.47 -1.35
C ILE A 132 7.23 -27.89 -1.88
N ARG A 133 6.73 -28.93 -1.21
CA ARG A 133 6.88 -30.32 -1.66
C ARG A 133 6.15 -30.60 -2.97
N GLU A 134 4.95 -30.08 -3.13
CA GLU A 134 4.18 -30.18 -4.38
C GLU A 134 4.93 -29.50 -5.53
N ARG A 135 5.37 -28.25 -5.32
CA ARG A 135 6.15 -27.53 -6.32
C ARG A 135 7.45 -28.21 -6.69
N ALA A 136 8.12 -28.84 -5.71
CA ALA A 136 9.32 -29.62 -5.95
C ALA A 136 9.04 -30.85 -6.84
N LYS A 137 7.93 -31.56 -6.59
CA LYS A 137 7.49 -32.70 -7.42
C LYS A 137 7.20 -32.27 -8.85
N ASP A 138 6.44 -31.19 -9.04
CA ASP A 138 6.07 -30.66 -10.36
C ASP A 138 7.31 -30.29 -11.20
N ASN A 139 8.34 -29.76 -10.53
CA ASN A 139 9.59 -29.34 -11.17
C ASN A 139 10.69 -30.41 -11.12
N ARG A 140 10.36 -31.65 -10.70
CA ARG A 140 11.31 -32.77 -10.60
C ARG A 140 12.53 -32.46 -9.73
N VAL A 141 12.36 -31.60 -8.72
CA VAL A 141 13.38 -31.34 -7.72
C VAL A 141 13.42 -32.50 -6.72
N PRO A 142 14.56 -33.12 -6.49
CA PRO A 142 14.68 -34.25 -5.56
C PRO A 142 14.33 -33.85 -4.13
N ILE A 143 13.56 -34.71 -3.45
CA ILE A 143 13.16 -34.49 -2.05
C ILE A 143 13.93 -35.50 -1.17
N TRP A 144 14.61 -34.98 -0.16
CA TRP A 144 15.35 -35.72 0.82
C TRP A 144 14.73 -35.61 2.21
N SER A 145 14.45 -36.74 2.86
CA SER A 145 13.89 -36.74 4.21
C SER A 145 14.99 -36.74 5.26
N ASP A 146 15.14 -35.64 5.96
CA ASP A 146 16.05 -35.47 7.10
C ASP A 146 15.42 -34.50 8.11
N PRO A 147 14.59 -34.99 9.04
CA PRO A 147 13.86 -34.15 9.98
C PRO A 147 14.74 -33.27 10.87
N PRO A 148 15.88 -33.74 11.43
CA PRO A 148 16.81 -32.91 12.21
C PRO A 148 17.38 -31.76 11.37
N CYS A 149 17.85 -32.05 10.14
CA CYS A 149 18.45 -31.07 9.25
C CYS A 149 17.40 -30.00 8.82
N ALA A 150 16.20 -30.43 8.40
CA ALA A 150 15.13 -29.53 7.99
C ALA A 150 14.73 -28.53 9.10
N ARG A 151 14.61 -29.02 10.34
CA ARG A 151 14.32 -28.17 11.51
C ARG A 151 15.45 -27.19 11.80
N ALA A 152 16.69 -27.66 11.79
CA ALA A 152 17.85 -26.83 12.09
C ALA A 152 18.00 -25.70 11.07
N ILE A 153 17.88 -25.99 9.77
CA ILE A 153 17.96 -24.97 8.71
C ILE A 153 16.80 -23.99 8.83
N HIS A 154 15.57 -24.49 8.99
CA HIS A 154 14.40 -23.63 9.12
C HIS A 154 14.53 -22.62 10.26
N ALA A 155 15.09 -23.03 11.41
CA ALA A 155 15.25 -22.21 12.60
C ALA A 155 16.40 -21.19 12.49
N THR A 156 17.45 -21.49 11.72
CA THR A 156 18.71 -20.74 11.80
C THR A 156 19.10 -20.00 10.52
N VAL A 157 18.47 -20.32 9.38
CA VAL A 157 18.83 -19.75 8.06
C VAL A 157 17.62 -19.00 7.49
N GLU A 158 17.83 -17.76 7.08
CA GLU A 158 16.81 -16.98 6.39
C GLU A 158 16.83 -17.23 4.87
N ILE A 159 15.70 -16.92 4.20
CA ILE A 159 15.61 -17.02 2.75
C ILE A 159 16.66 -16.09 2.12
N GLY A 160 17.39 -16.59 1.13
CA GLY A 160 18.49 -15.90 0.49
C GLY A 160 19.85 -16.01 1.21
N GLN A 161 19.90 -16.63 2.39
CA GLN A 161 21.14 -16.82 3.13
C GLN A 161 21.76 -18.20 2.88
N GLU A 162 23.08 -18.27 3.04
CA GLU A 162 23.83 -19.52 3.00
C GLU A 162 23.60 -20.33 4.28
N ILE A 163 23.61 -21.67 4.14
CA ILE A 163 23.51 -22.57 5.29
C ILE A 163 24.74 -22.41 6.21
N ARG A 164 24.56 -22.75 7.48
CA ARG A 164 25.63 -22.71 8.47
C ARG A 164 26.55 -23.93 8.39
N ARG A 165 27.81 -23.80 8.82
CA ARG A 165 28.82 -24.86 8.78
C ARG A 165 28.36 -26.14 9.46
N GLU A 166 27.59 -26.03 10.54
CA GLU A 166 27.05 -27.17 11.31
C GLU A 166 26.13 -28.09 10.46
N GLN A 167 25.53 -27.52 9.41
CA GLN A 167 24.58 -28.22 8.54
C GLN A 167 25.24 -28.79 7.27
N PHE A 168 26.50 -28.47 7.02
CA PHE A 168 27.18 -28.85 5.78
C PHE A 168 27.19 -30.38 5.53
N ALA A 169 27.42 -31.18 6.56
CA ALA A 169 27.50 -32.64 6.40
C ALA A 169 26.15 -33.23 5.95
N ALA A 170 25.07 -32.86 6.60
CA ALA A 170 23.72 -33.31 6.28
C ALA A 170 23.28 -32.83 4.89
N VAL A 171 23.50 -31.53 4.60
CA VAL A 171 23.16 -30.97 3.30
C VAL A 171 23.98 -31.57 2.17
N ALA A 172 25.28 -31.84 2.37
CA ALA A 172 26.11 -32.51 1.39
C ALA A 172 25.61 -33.95 1.07
N ALA A 173 25.06 -34.65 2.06
CA ALA A 173 24.43 -35.96 1.82
C ALA A 173 23.17 -35.81 0.95
N ALA A 174 22.32 -34.81 1.23
CA ALA A 174 21.13 -34.51 0.45
C ALA A 174 21.46 -34.11 -1.00
N ILE A 175 22.47 -33.27 -1.21
CA ILE A 175 22.93 -32.86 -2.55
C ILE A 175 23.46 -34.08 -3.33
N ARG A 176 24.29 -34.91 -2.75
CA ARG A 176 24.79 -36.15 -3.41
C ARG A 176 23.63 -37.08 -3.80
N PHE A 177 22.63 -37.20 -2.96
CA PHE A 177 21.42 -37.94 -3.31
C PHE A 177 20.73 -37.34 -4.52
N ALA A 178 20.53 -36.02 -4.49
CA ALA A 178 19.87 -35.30 -5.58
C ALA A 178 20.61 -35.46 -6.91
N GLU A 179 21.94 -35.45 -6.89
CA GLU A 179 22.80 -35.72 -8.06
C GLU A 179 22.59 -37.11 -8.62
N LYS A 180 22.64 -38.12 -7.77
CA LYS A 180 22.38 -39.52 -8.19
C LYS A 180 20.97 -39.66 -8.81
N MET A 181 19.99 -39.02 -8.26
CA MET A 181 18.62 -39.03 -8.82
C MET A 181 18.54 -38.37 -10.19
N ARG A 182 19.23 -37.26 -10.40
CA ARG A 182 19.33 -36.61 -11.70
C ARG A 182 20.09 -37.44 -12.73
N GLU A 183 21.18 -38.07 -12.35
CA GLU A 183 21.95 -38.97 -13.22
C GLU A 183 21.09 -40.15 -13.68
N LYS A 184 20.38 -40.80 -12.74
CA LYS A 184 19.42 -41.86 -13.09
C LYS A 184 18.33 -41.38 -14.05
N ALA A 185 17.73 -40.21 -13.79
CA ALA A 185 16.72 -39.65 -14.68
C ALA A 185 17.25 -39.35 -16.09
N ARG A 186 18.54 -38.97 -16.25
CA ARG A 186 19.19 -38.77 -17.54
C ARG A 186 19.56 -40.10 -18.25
N ALA A 187 19.84 -41.15 -17.51
CA ALA A 187 20.19 -42.44 -18.05
C ALA A 187 19.00 -43.27 -18.56
N GLY A 188 17.79 -42.75 -18.48
CA GLY A 188 16.62 -43.33 -19.15
C GLY A 188 15.96 -44.49 -18.40
N TRP A 189 15.64 -44.28 -17.15
CA TRP A 189 14.72 -45.16 -16.40
C TRP A 189 13.31 -44.74 -16.67
#